data_324ad5735bd134a7691b92685c53207b
#
_entry.id   324ad5735bd134a7691b92685c53207b
#
_cell.length_a   1.000
_cell.length_b   1.000
_cell.length_c   1.000
_cell.angle_alpha   90.00
_cell.angle_beta   90.00
_cell.angle_gamma   90.00
#
_symmetry.space_group_name_H-M   'P 1'
#
loop_
_entity.id
_entity.type
_entity.pdbx_description
1 polymer ?
#
loop_
_entity_poly.entity_id
_entity_poly.type
_entity_poly.pdbx_seq_one_letter_code
_entity_poly.pdbx_strand_id
1 'polypeptide(L)'
;MNKTLLTGLLCCSLSIQSFADQPLEGFTYGSVNAPTGKEWESPENLALNKEQPHAYFFPFQHLDNARKVLPENSKYWQSLDGDWKFHWAPDPDSRPKDFYQTEYDVSSWDAIPVPSSWNIYGIQKDGSQKYGTPIYVNQPVIFQHSVKVDDWRGGVMRTPPANWTTYKDRNEVGSFRRDFEIPQDWDGREVFISFDGVDSFFYLWINGQYVGFSKNSRNTANFNITPYLQKGKNTVAAEVYRSSDGSFLEAQDMFRLPGIFRTVALYSVPKVHFRDLVATPDLDATYTDGSLTVNAEIRNLDKKAIKDYK
;
A
#
# COMPACT_ATOMS: atom_id res chain seq x y z
N MET A 1 -56.85 8.05 -22.13
CA MET A 1 -55.42 7.65 -22.04
C MET A 1 -54.99 7.80 -20.61
N ASN A 2 -55.09 6.72 -19.84
CA ASN A 2 -54.69 6.69 -18.43
C ASN A 2 -53.22 6.28 -18.37
N LYS A 3 -52.36 7.17 -17.85
CA LYS A 3 -50.97 6.83 -17.49
C LYS A 3 -50.99 6.24 -16.08
N THR A 4 -50.86 4.93 -15.98
CA THR A 4 -50.61 4.25 -14.72
C THR A 4 -49.12 4.40 -14.40
N LEU A 5 -48.82 5.18 -13.36
CA LEU A 5 -47.48 5.19 -12.76
C LEU A 5 -47.27 3.83 -12.06
N LEU A 6 -46.36 3.04 -12.57
CA LEU A 6 -45.85 1.87 -11.86
C LEU A 6 -44.85 2.36 -10.81
N THR A 7 -45.29 2.36 -9.55
CA THR A 7 -44.39 2.58 -8.40
C THR A 7 -43.77 1.23 -8.05
N GLY A 8 -42.58 0.97 -8.54
CA GLY A 8 -41.81 -0.21 -8.15
C GLY A 8 -41.38 -0.08 -6.69
N LEU A 9 -41.82 -0.97 -5.83
CA LEU A 9 -41.37 -1.11 -4.45
C LEU A 9 -39.99 -1.78 -4.51
N LEU A 10 -38.94 -1.03 -4.24
CA LEU A 10 -37.58 -1.57 -4.04
C LEU A 10 -37.55 -2.27 -2.67
N CYS A 11 -37.67 -3.60 -2.64
CA CYS A 11 -37.47 -4.37 -1.42
C CYS A 11 -35.95 -4.52 -1.16
N CYS A 12 -35.37 -3.61 -0.38
CA CYS A 12 -34.02 -3.79 0.16
C CYS A 12 -34.08 -4.69 1.40
N SER A 13 -33.69 -5.96 1.27
CA SER A 13 -33.41 -6.80 2.43
C SER A 13 -31.97 -6.55 2.88
N LEU A 14 -31.78 -5.81 3.99
CA LEU A 14 -30.50 -5.71 4.67
C LEU A 14 -30.33 -6.95 5.55
N SER A 15 -29.46 -7.87 5.17
CA SER A 15 -28.96 -8.90 6.09
C SER A 15 -27.69 -8.40 6.77
N ILE A 16 -27.82 -7.97 8.02
CA ILE A 16 -26.65 -7.67 8.88
C ILE A 16 -26.19 -8.97 9.50
N GLN A 17 -25.16 -9.59 8.93
CA GLN A 17 -24.41 -10.63 9.63
C GLN A 17 -23.40 -9.93 10.53
N SER A 18 -23.64 -9.91 11.83
CA SER A 18 -22.62 -9.52 12.80
C SER A 18 -21.64 -10.67 12.96
N PHE A 19 -20.47 -10.55 12.36
CA PHE A 19 -19.30 -11.32 12.74
C PHE A 19 -18.72 -10.67 14.02
N ALA A 20 -19.49 -10.72 15.10
CA ALA A 20 -18.97 -10.40 16.42
C ALA A 20 -18.04 -11.55 16.84
N ASP A 21 -16.82 -11.18 17.27
CA ASP A 21 -15.91 -12.02 18.08
C ASP A 21 -15.08 -13.11 17.38
N GLN A 22 -14.61 -12.91 16.15
CA GLN A 22 -13.33 -13.50 15.79
C GLN A 22 -12.29 -12.39 15.82
N PRO A 23 -11.29 -12.42 16.72
CA PRO A 23 -10.10 -11.61 16.56
C PRO A 23 -9.52 -11.97 15.18
N LEU A 24 -9.27 -10.99 14.31
CA LEU A 24 -8.51 -11.22 13.10
C LEU A 24 -7.17 -11.79 13.57
N GLU A 25 -6.97 -13.10 13.41
CA GLU A 25 -5.70 -13.75 13.77
C GLU A 25 -4.58 -13.00 13.06
N GLY A 26 -3.67 -12.42 13.84
CA GLY A 26 -2.48 -11.74 13.33
C GLY A 26 -2.51 -10.22 13.35
N PHE A 27 -3.56 -9.55 13.85
CA PHE A 27 -3.59 -8.09 13.89
C PHE A 27 -3.37 -7.57 15.31
N THR A 28 -2.13 -7.29 15.67
CA THR A 28 -1.77 -6.56 16.89
C THR A 28 -1.26 -5.17 16.53
N TYR A 29 -2.01 -4.14 16.93
CA TYR A 29 -1.50 -2.78 16.91
C TYR A 29 -0.46 -2.61 18.04
N GLY A 30 0.72 -2.13 17.68
CA GLY A 30 1.76 -1.76 18.64
C GLY A 30 2.83 -2.83 18.87
N SER A 31 4.00 -2.39 19.28
CA SER A 31 5.24 -3.13 19.56
C SER A 31 5.59 -4.24 18.57
N VAL A 32 6.01 -3.83 17.38
CA VAL A 32 6.57 -4.73 16.39
C VAL A 32 8.07 -4.79 16.62
N ASN A 33 8.67 -5.98 16.54
CA ASN A 33 10.10 -6.14 16.53
C ASN A 33 10.68 -5.41 15.30
N ALA A 34 11.93 -4.94 15.43
CA ALA A 34 12.63 -4.37 14.30
C ALA A 34 12.69 -5.35 13.12
N PRO A 35 12.75 -4.87 11.86
CA PRO A 35 12.88 -5.75 10.71
C PRO A 35 14.15 -6.59 10.82
N THR A 36 14.10 -7.83 10.36
CA THR A 36 15.28 -8.72 10.31
C THR A 36 16.18 -8.39 9.11
N GLY A 37 15.66 -7.64 8.15
CA GLY A 37 16.33 -7.33 6.89
C GLY A 37 16.30 -8.48 5.87
N LYS A 38 15.50 -9.53 6.14
CA LYS A 38 15.35 -10.71 5.28
C LYS A 38 13.95 -11.00 4.83
N GLU A 39 12.98 -10.18 5.22
CA GLU A 39 11.57 -10.38 4.90
C GLU A 39 11.32 -10.36 3.38
N TRP A 40 12.12 -9.59 2.64
CA TRP A 40 12.04 -9.53 1.18
C TRP A 40 12.48 -10.82 0.47
N GLU A 41 13.18 -11.73 1.18
CA GLU A 41 13.61 -13.07 0.71
C GLU A 41 12.76 -14.21 1.29
N SER A 42 11.77 -13.93 2.16
CA SER A 42 11.02 -14.93 2.90
C SER A 42 9.60 -15.10 2.34
N PRO A 43 9.30 -16.15 1.56
CA PRO A 43 7.99 -16.36 0.98
C PRO A 43 6.90 -16.67 2.01
N GLU A 44 7.27 -16.98 3.23
CA GLU A 44 6.35 -17.33 4.32
C GLU A 44 5.60 -16.11 4.84
N ASN A 45 6.18 -14.91 4.70
CA ASN A 45 5.63 -13.68 5.24
C ASN A 45 5.34 -12.68 4.11
N LEU A 46 4.07 -12.45 3.81
CA LEU A 46 3.64 -11.54 2.75
C LEU A 46 3.55 -10.09 3.21
N ALA A 47 3.26 -9.88 4.49
CA ALA A 47 3.10 -8.56 5.08
C ALA A 47 3.19 -8.63 6.60
N LEU A 48 3.45 -7.48 7.23
CA LEU A 48 3.34 -7.30 8.68
C LEU A 48 2.58 -6.00 8.94
N ASN A 49 1.55 -6.04 9.80
CA ASN A 49 0.69 -4.90 10.16
C ASN A 49 0.00 -4.20 8.96
N LYS A 50 0.03 -4.80 7.80
CA LYS A 50 -0.77 -4.34 6.67
C LYS A 50 -2.22 -4.76 6.87
N GLU A 51 -3.15 -3.84 6.61
CA GLU A 51 -4.58 -4.14 6.60
C GLU A 51 -4.91 -5.30 5.65
N GLN A 52 -5.86 -6.14 6.04
CA GLN A 52 -6.41 -7.12 5.11
C GLN A 52 -7.08 -6.39 3.93
N PRO A 53 -7.04 -6.97 2.72
CA PRO A 53 -7.69 -6.37 1.56
C PRO A 53 -9.15 -6.01 1.85
N HIS A 54 -9.57 -4.85 1.39
CA HIS A 54 -10.95 -4.35 1.49
C HIS A 54 -11.27 -3.46 0.28
N ALA A 55 -12.52 -3.13 0.09
CA ALA A 55 -12.94 -2.21 -0.94
C ALA A 55 -12.27 -0.84 -0.75
N TYR A 56 -11.90 -0.20 -1.86
CA TYR A 56 -11.29 1.13 -1.84
C TYR A 56 -12.37 2.19 -1.63
N PHE A 57 -12.46 2.71 -0.43
CA PHE A 57 -13.34 3.82 -0.07
C PHE A 57 -12.81 4.57 1.15
N PHE A 58 -13.29 5.78 1.33
CA PHE A 58 -12.98 6.61 2.49
C PHE A 58 -14.17 7.53 2.80
N PRO A 59 -14.27 8.07 4.04
CA PRO A 59 -15.39 8.88 4.43
C PRO A 59 -15.37 10.26 3.78
N PHE A 60 -16.57 10.82 3.55
CA PHE A 60 -16.78 12.19 3.15
C PHE A 60 -17.60 12.92 4.21
N GLN A 61 -17.40 14.24 4.32
CA GLN A 61 -18.14 15.08 5.27
C GLN A 61 -19.59 15.33 4.84
N HIS A 62 -19.88 15.31 3.54
CA HIS A 62 -21.20 15.55 2.94
C HIS A 62 -21.45 14.68 1.72
N LEU A 63 -22.73 14.34 1.50
CA LEU A 63 -23.16 13.53 0.38
C LEU A 63 -22.75 14.12 -0.99
N ASP A 64 -22.83 15.45 -1.13
CA ASP A 64 -22.47 16.11 -2.39
C ASP A 64 -20.97 16.01 -2.70
N ASN A 65 -20.11 15.91 -1.69
CA ASN A 65 -18.70 15.63 -1.85
C ASN A 65 -18.47 14.17 -2.27
N ALA A 66 -19.19 13.23 -1.63
CA ALA A 66 -19.09 11.82 -1.95
C ALA A 66 -19.53 11.51 -3.40
N ARG A 67 -20.57 12.18 -3.89
CA ARG A 67 -21.07 12.02 -5.27
C ARG A 67 -20.06 12.42 -6.35
N LYS A 68 -19.07 13.25 -6.03
CA LYS A 68 -17.99 13.63 -6.95
C LYS A 68 -16.95 12.53 -7.13
N VAL A 69 -16.93 11.54 -6.25
CA VAL A 69 -16.05 10.34 -6.27
C VAL A 69 -14.55 10.65 -6.30
N LEU A 70 -14.14 11.89 -5.99
CA LEU A 70 -12.74 12.32 -5.99
C LEU A 70 -12.23 12.40 -4.55
N PRO A 71 -11.13 11.70 -4.21
CA PRO A 71 -10.55 11.69 -2.87
C PRO A 71 -10.31 13.08 -2.29
N GLU A 72 -9.82 14.00 -3.12
CA GLU A 72 -9.49 15.38 -2.76
C GLU A 72 -10.69 16.19 -2.26
N ASN A 73 -11.91 15.74 -2.53
CA ASN A 73 -13.12 16.36 -2.01
C ASN A 73 -13.46 15.91 -0.59
N SER A 74 -12.72 14.95 -0.05
CA SER A 74 -12.86 14.53 1.34
C SER A 74 -11.89 15.29 2.23
N LYS A 75 -12.39 15.91 3.29
CA LYS A 75 -11.53 16.48 4.33
C LYS A 75 -10.83 15.40 5.19
N TYR A 76 -11.18 14.14 4.99
CA TYR A 76 -10.58 13.00 5.70
C TYR A 76 -9.56 12.26 4.85
N TRP A 77 -9.12 12.85 3.76
CA TRP A 77 -8.08 12.33 2.87
C TRP A 77 -7.05 13.42 2.58
N GLN A 78 -5.78 13.04 2.53
CA GLN A 78 -4.66 13.96 2.26
C GLN A 78 -3.61 13.25 1.42
N SER A 79 -3.26 13.82 0.26
CA SER A 79 -2.15 13.30 -0.55
C SER A 79 -0.81 13.53 0.12
N LEU A 80 0.06 12.54 0.02
CA LEU A 80 1.48 12.64 0.26
C LEU A 80 2.29 12.55 -1.05
N ASP A 81 1.66 12.72 -2.20
CA ASP A 81 2.34 12.82 -3.49
C ASP A 81 3.17 14.09 -3.58
N GLY A 82 4.19 14.06 -4.42
CA GLY A 82 5.12 15.18 -4.62
C GLY A 82 6.55 14.78 -4.28
N ASP A 83 7.41 15.74 -3.99
CA ASP A 83 8.83 15.46 -3.77
C ASP A 83 9.09 14.79 -2.43
N TRP A 84 9.81 13.66 -2.50
CA TRP A 84 10.35 12.94 -1.35
C TRP A 84 11.87 12.99 -1.38
N LYS A 85 12.51 13.07 -0.24
CA LYS A 85 13.94 12.82 -0.11
C LYS A 85 14.24 11.39 -0.49
N PHE A 86 15.27 11.18 -1.32
CA PHE A 86 15.56 9.89 -1.93
C PHE A 86 17.05 9.59 -1.96
N HIS A 87 17.39 8.35 -1.59
CA HIS A 87 18.74 7.79 -1.71
C HIS A 87 18.65 6.45 -2.41
N TRP A 88 19.39 6.29 -3.50
CA TRP A 88 19.51 5.04 -4.21
C TRP A 88 20.79 4.29 -3.80
N ALA A 89 20.66 2.99 -3.58
CA ALA A 89 21.77 2.07 -3.34
C ALA A 89 21.71 0.91 -4.34
N PRO A 90 22.87 0.46 -4.88
CA PRO A 90 22.92 -0.61 -5.87
C PRO A 90 22.58 -1.99 -5.28
N ASP A 91 22.67 -2.15 -3.98
CA ASP A 91 22.42 -3.41 -3.27
C ASP A 91 21.98 -3.15 -1.81
N PRO A 92 21.41 -4.19 -1.14
CA PRO A 92 20.94 -4.06 0.23
C PRO A 92 22.05 -3.75 1.26
N ASP A 93 23.30 -4.13 0.99
CA ASP A 93 24.40 -3.97 1.95
C ASP A 93 24.90 -2.52 1.99
N SER A 94 24.83 -1.81 0.87
CA SER A 94 25.30 -0.42 0.72
C SER A 94 24.26 0.63 1.07
N ARG A 95 23.00 0.24 1.37
CA ARG A 95 21.95 1.19 1.75
C ARG A 95 22.23 1.87 3.09
N PRO A 96 21.73 3.09 3.32
CA PRO A 96 21.77 3.74 4.64
C PRO A 96 20.85 2.99 5.61
N LYS A 97 21.41 2.44 6.70
CA LYS A 97 20.68 1.53 7.61
C LYS A 97 19.76 2.25 8.60
N ASP A 98 20.16 3.45 9.06
CA ASP A 98 19.46 4.19 10.13
C ASP A 98 18.69 5.41 9.63
N PHE A 99 18.46 5.49 8.33
CA PHE A 99 17.86 6.67 7.68
C PHE A 99 16.43 6.96 8.14
N TYR A 100 15.74 5.98 8.71
CA TYR A 100 14.39 6.12 9.24
C TYR A 100 14.34 6.89 10.56
N GLN A 101 15.45 7.06 11.25
CA GLN A 101 15.54 7.85 12.48
C GLN A 101 15.30 9.33 12.17
N THR A 102 14.53 10.01 13.01
CA THR A 102 14.09 11.39 12.76
C THR A 102 15.24 12.38 12.69
N GLU A 103 16.31 12.15 13.47
CA GLU A 103 17.51 12.97 13.53
C GLU A 103 18.54 12.68 12.41
N TYR A 104 18.32 11.62 11.62
CA TYR A 104 19.22 11.30 10.51
C TYR A 104 19.18 12.40 9.45
N ASP A 105 20.36 12.95 9.11
CA ASP A 105 20.46 14.04 8.14
C ASP A 105 20.30 13.53 6.69
N VAL A 106 19.20 13.93 6.08
CA VAL A 106 18.87 13.67 4.66
C VAL A 106 18.99 14.92 3.80
N SER A 107 19.62 15.98 4.28
CA SER A 107 19.70 17.27 3.56
C SER A 107 20.40 17.13 2.22
N SER A 108 21.44 16.30 2.15
CA SER A 108 22.22 16.02 0.94
C SER A 108 21.57 15.03 -0.03
N TRP A 109 20.44 14.43 0.34
CA TRP A 109 19.75 13.48 -0.50
C TRP A 109 19.07 14.15 -1.69
N ASP A 110 18.97 13.43 -2.78
CA ASP A 110 18.16 13.85 -3.92
C ASP A 110 16.68 14.03 -3.53
N ALA A 111 15.94 14.68 -4.41
CA ALA A 111 14.48 14.68 -4.39
C ALA A 111 13.97 13.89 -5.58
N ILE A 112 12.95 13.04 -5.34
CA ILE A 112 12.26 12.30 -6.39
C ILE A 112 10.76 12.50 -6.26
N PRO A 113 10.02 12.72 -7.35
CA PRO A 113 8.57 12.78 -7.27
C PRO A 113 7.99 11.41 -6.94
N VAL A 114 7.01 11.39 -6.06
CA VAL A 114 6.12 10.25 -5.80
C VAL A 114 4.73 10.67 -6.30
N PRO A 115 4.07 9.89 -7.15
CA PRO A 115 4.49 8.60 -7.67
C PRO A 115 5.56 8.68 -8.77
N SER A 116 6.53 7.77 -8.74
CA SER A 116 7.43 7.54 -9.86
C SER A 116 8.18 6.20 -9.76
N SER A 117 8.81 5.80 -10.87
CA SER A 117 9.86 4.78 -10.87
C SER A 117 11.23 5.46 -10.92
N TRP A 118 12.12 5.10 -9.98
CA TRP A 118 13.44 5.75 -9.94
C TRP A 118 14.30 5.45 -11.16
N ASN A 119 14.16 4.28 -11.78
CA ASN A 119 14.93 3.94 -12.98
C ASN A 119 14.56 4.84 -14.17
N ILE A 120 13.28 5.18 -14.33
CA ILE A 120 12.83 6.06 -15.40
C ILE A 120 13.17 7.52 -15.07
N TYR A 121 12.88 7.95 -13.84
CA TYR A 121 13.19 9.30 -13.39
C TYR A 121 14.69 9.61 -13.44
N GLY A 122 15.53 8.59 -13.21
CA GLY A 122 16.99 8.69 -13.22
C GLY A 122 17.63 8.81 -14.61
N ILE A 123 16.86 8.70 -15.70
CA ILE A 123 17.40 8.84 -17.06
C ILE A 123 17.81 10.30 -17.29
N GLN A 124 19.10 10.52 -17.57
CA GLN A 124 19.66 11.84 -17.81
C GLN A 124 19.52 12.24 -19.30
N LYS A 125 19.70 13.53 -19.60
CA LYS A 125 19.59 14.05 -20.98
C LYS A 125 20.60 13.44 -21.95
N ASP A 126 21.74 13.00 -21.47
CA ASP A 126 22.78 12.31 -22.24
C ASP A 126 22.53 10.80 -22.39
N GLY A 127 21.41 10.29 -21.85
CA GLY A 127 21.05 8.88 -21.84
C GLY A 127 21.70 8.07 -20.73
N SER A 128 22.55 8.66 -19.91
CA SER A 128 23.08 7.99 -18.72
C SER A 128 21.98 7.76 -17.66
N GLN A 129 22.24 6.82 -16.75
CA GLN A 129 21.24 6.42 -15.75
C GLN A 129 21.81 6.65 -14.36
N LYS A 130 21.14 7.52 -13.60
CA LYS A 130 21.55 7.88 -12.26
C LYS A 130 21.16 6.82 -11.22
N TYR A 131 20.04 6.14 -11.41
CA TYR A 131 19.45 5.23 -10.43
C TYR A 131 19.19 3.85 -11.02
N GLY A 132 20.24 3.20 -11.49
CA GLY A 132 20.14 1.87 -12.07
C GLY A 132 19.42 1.83 -13.42
N THR A 133 19.25 0.65 -13.96
CA THR A 133 18.76 0.43 -15.34
C THR A 133 17.33 -0.04 -15.35
N PRO A 134 16.42 0.62 -16.10
CA PRO A 134 15.10 0.08 -16.34
C PRO A 134 15.18 -1.23 -17.13
N ILE A 135 14.43 -2.23 -16.72
CA ILE A 135 14.42 -3.55 -17.36
C ILE A 135 13.05 -3.77 -17.97
N TYR A 136 13.07 -4.10 -19.24
CA TYR A 136 11.93 -4.73 -19.90
C TYR A 136 11.93 -6.22 -19.63
N VAL A 137 10.78 -6.80 -19.65
CA VAL A 137 10.49 -8.10 -19.15
C VAL A 137 10.58 -9.21 -20.13
N ASN A 138 10.14 -10.34 -19.78
CA ASN A 138 10.46 -11.65 -20.33
C ASN A 138 11.89 -12.07 -19.97
N GLN A 139 12.37 -11.54 -18.87
CA GLN A 139 13.73 -11.77 -18.40
C GLN A 139 13.71 -12.47 -17.02
N PRO A 140 14.72 -13.27 -16.68
CA PRO A 140 14.80 -13.92 -15.38
C PRO A 140 14.79 -12.90 -14.24
N VAL A 141 14.37 -13.34 -13.05
CA VAL A 141 14.53 -12.57 -11.83
C VAL A 141 16.01 -12.31 -11.56
N ILE A 142 16.34 -11.07 -11.19
CA ILE A 142 17.70 -10.53 -11.21
C ILE A 142 18.53 -10.85 -9.99
N PHE A 143 18.01 -11.50 -8.98
CA PHE A 143 18.78 -11.92 -7.81
C PHE A 143 18.63 -13.43 -7.58
N GLN A 144 19.66 -14.02 -6.98
CA GLN A 144 19.58 -15.42 -6.58
C GLN A 144 18.87 -15.53 -5.23
N HIS A 145 17.80 -16.29 -5.21
CA HIS A 145 17.24 -16.80 -3.98
C HIS A 145 18.16 -17.86 -3.36
N SER A 146 18.09 -18.05 -2.05
CA SER A 146 18.83 -19.10 -1.32
C SER A 146 18.50 -20.52 -1.76
N VAL A 147 17.41 -20.71 -2.50
CA VAL A 147 17.02 -21.99 -3.07
C VAL A 147 17.90 -22.30 -4.28
N LYS A 148 18.42 -23.50 -4.35
CA LYS A 148 19.24 -23.96 -5.50
C LYS A 148 18.41 -23.88 -6.78
N VAL A 149 19.00 -23.29 -7.82
CA VAL A 149 18.35 -23.09 -9.13
C VAL A 149 17.83 -24.40 -9.73
N ASP A 150 18.52 -25.50 -9.44
CA ASP A 150 18.18 -26.85 -9.92
C ASP A 150 16.88 -27.40 -9.33
N ASP A 151 16.41 -26.86 -8.21
CA ASP A 151 15.16 -27.26 -7.57
C ASP A 151 13.92 -26.63 -8.22
N TRP A 152 14.12 -25.70 -9.16
CA TRP A 152 13.03 -24.97 -9.82
C TRP A 152 12.73 -25.53 -11.20
N ARG A 153 11.60 -26.16 -11.31
CA ARG A 153 11.09 -26.69 -12.57
C ARG A 153 10.47 -25.59 -13.40
N GLY A 154 11.23 -25.07 -14.32
CA GLY A 154 10.69 -24.25 -15.40
C GLY A 154 10.87 -22.75 -15.24
N GLY A 155 11.63 -22.21 -16.08
CA GLY A 155 11.61 -20.98 -16.81
C GLY A 155 11.77 -19.66 -16.06
N VAL A 156 11.20 -19.49 -14.90
CA VAL A 156 11.10 -18.19 -14.23
C VAL A 156 12.38 -17.86 -13.44
N MET A 157 13.15 -18.85 -13.07
CA MET A 157 14.29 -18.76 -12.15
C MET A 157 15.63 -19.00 -12.84
N ARG A 158 15.83 -18.43 -14.00
CA ARG A 158 17.12 -18.52 -14.68
C ARG A 158 18.15 -17.60 -14.05
N THR A 159 19.38 -18.04 -13.93
CA THR A 159 20.49 -17.17 -13.59
C THR A 159 20.64 -16.10 -14.67
N PRO A 160 20.52 -14.80 -14.36
CA PRO A 160 20.70 -13.75 -15.35
C PRO A 160 22.12 -13.77 -15.93
N PRO A 161 22.32 -13.25 -17.15
CA PRO A 161 23.66 -13.07 -17.70
C PRO A 161 24.54 -12.25 -16.79
N ALA A 162 25.80 -12.67 -16.62
CA ALA A 162 26.74 -12.02 -15.72
C ALA A 162 27.09 -10.55 -16.09
N ASN A 163 26.78 -10.14 -17.33
CA ASN A 163 26.99 -8.78 -17.81
C ASN A 163 25.80 -7.85 -17.55
N TRP A 164 24.74 -8.30 -16.91
CA TRP A 164 23.65 -7.43 -16.54
C TRP A 164 24.01 -6.57 -15.34
N THR A 165 23.85 -5.27 -15.48
CA THR A 165 24.15 -4.33 -14.39
C THR A 165 23.35 -4.61 -13.14
N THR A 166 22.05 -4.88 -13.28
CA THR A 166 21.17 -5.22 -12.18
C THR A 166 21.51 -6.53 -11.48
N TYR A 167 22.03 -7.50 -12.18
CA TYR A 167 22.52 -8.72 -11.58
C TYR A 167 23.82 -8.46 -10.80
N LYS A 168 24.71 -7.67 -11.37
CA LYS A 168 25.98 -7.27 -10.76
C LYS A 168 25.75 -6.45 -9.49
N ASP A 169 24.78 -5.55 -9.53
CA ASP A 169 24.38 -4.69 -8.43
C ASP A 169 23.39 -5.39 -7.46
N ARG A 170 22.98 -6.62 -7.81
CA ARG A 170 22.07 -7.48 -7.05
C ARG A 170 20.66 -6.92 -6.97
N ASN A 171 20.26 -6.31 -5.85
CA ASN A 171 18.91 -5.87 -5.59
C ASN A 171 18.91 -4.39 -5.15
N GLU A 172 18.69 -3.49 -6.08
CA GLU A 172 18.69 -2.06 -5.80
C GLU A 172 17.70 -1.70 -4.68
N VAL A 173 18.08 -0.74 -3.85
CA VAL A 173 17.25 -0.25 -2.74
C VAL A 173 17.09 1.26 -2.85
N GLY A 174 15.83 1.70 -2.80
CA GLY A 174 15.46 3.10 -2.68
C GLY A 174 15.03 3.44 -1.27
N SER A 175 15.73 4.37 -0.61
CA SER A 175 15.35 4.90 0.69
C SER A 175 14.63 6.23 0.51
N PHE A 176 13.39 6.31 0.99
CA PHE A 176 12.51 7.47 0.83
C PHE A 176 12.19 8.08 2.19
N ARG A 177 12.18 9.43 2.28
CA ARG A 177 11.70 10.15 3.46
C ARG A 177 10.85 11.35 3.07
N ARG A 178 9.79 11.59 3.86
CA ARG A 178 8.95 12.78 3.76
C ARG A 178 8.43 13.18 5.11
N ASP A 179 8.37 14.49 5.34
CA ASP A 179 7.67 15.07 6.48
C ASP A 179 6.22 15.38 6.12
N PHE A 180 5.32 15.25 7.11
CA PHE A 180 3.91 15.54 6.96
C PHE A 180 3.30 16.00 8.27
N GLU A 181 2.13 16.60 8.20
CA GLU A 181 1.33 16.98 9.37
C GLU A 181 -0.08 16.40 9.25
N ILE A 182 -0.66 16.08 10.39
CA ILE A 182 -2.03 15.61 10.46
C ILE A 182 -2.97 16.79 10.67
N PRO A 183 -4.06 16.93 9.88
CA PRO A 183 -5.06 17.95 10.11
C PRO A 183 -5.63 17.90 11.53
N GLN A 184 -5.82 19.05 12.17
CA GLN A 184 -6.30 19.12 13.57
C GLN A 184 -7.68 18.49 13.77
N ASP A 185 -8.54 18.51 12.76
CA ASP A 185 -9.88 17.94 12.81
C ASP A 185 -9.89 16.38 12.69
N TRP A 186 -8.70 15.77 12.59
CA TRP A 186 -8.52 14.32 12.70
C TRP A 186 -8.22 13.86 14.14
N ASP A 187 -8.17 14.76 15.11
CA ASP A 187 -7.94 14.38 16.51
C ASP A 187 -9.01 13.39 17.01
N GLY A 188 -8.57 12.34 17.70
CA GLY A 188 -9.43 11.28 18.20
C GLY A 188 -9.95 10.28 17.15
N ARG A 189 -9.52 10.42 15.90
CA ARG A 189 -9.81 9.48 14.80
C ARG A 189 -8.67 8.48 14.63
N GLU A 190 -8.93 7.43 13.85
CA GLU A 190 -7.88 6.51 13.38
C GLU A 190 -7.33 7.03 12.07
N VAL A 191 -6.02 7.03 11.93
CA VAL A 191 -5.31 7.53 10.75
C VAL A 191 -4.56 6.39 10.09
N PHE A 192 -4.79 6.24 8.81
CA PHE A 192 -4.13 5.24 7.96
C PHE A 192 -3.25 5.92 6.93
N ILE A 193 -2.12 5.26 6.60
CA ILE A 193 -1.35 5.57 5.41
C ILE A 193 -1.62 4.50 4.35
N SER A 194 -1.88 4.94 3.13
CA SER A 194 -2.13 4.10 1.96
C SER A 194 -1.00 4.26 0.95
N PHE A 195 -0.43 3.16 0.52
CA PHE A 195 0.45 3.08 -0.64
C PHE A 195 -0.28 2.30 -1.73
N ASP A 196 -0.71 2.97 -2.78
CA ASP A 196 -1.54 2.35 -3.82
C ASP A 196 -0.75 1.45 -4.77
N GLY A 197 0.57 1.52 -4.72
CA GLY A 197 1.46 0.62 -5.45
C GLY A 197 2.93 0.90 -5.19
N VAL A 198 3.66 -0.14 -4.78
CA VAL A 198 5.11 -0.10 -4.55
C VAL A 198 5.73 -1.37 -5.10
N ASP A 199 6.64 -1.25 -6.04
CA ASP A 199 7.34 -2.38 -6.65
C ASP A 199 8.75 -2.53 -6.05
N SER A 200 9.11 -3.68 -5.43
CA SER A 200 8.33 -4.90 -5.26
C SER A 200 8.04 -5.19 -3.78
N PHE A 201 8.83 -4.67 -2.88
CA PHE A 201 8.76 -4.86 -1.42
C PHE A 201 9.14 -3.56 -0.74
N PHE A 202 8.54 -3.25 0.42
CA PHE A 202 9.01 -2.13 1.24
C PHE A 202 8.81 -2.33 2.74
N TYR A 203 9.73 -1.78 3.52
CA TYR A 203 9.59 -1.53 4.94
C TYR A 203 9.04 -0.13 5.17
N LEU A 204 8.27 0.04 6.25
CA LEU A 204 7.65 1.31 6.64
C LEU A 204 8.01 1.69 8.08
N TRP A 205 8.38 2.96 8.27
CA TRP A 205 8.55 3.59 9.58
C TRP A 205 7.78 4.90 9.65
N ILE A 206 7.28 5.21 10.84
CA ILE A 206 6.71 6.52 11.18
C ILE A 206 7.43 7.04 12.42
N ASN A 207 7.98 8.25 12.34
CA ASN A 207 8.71 8.88 13.43
C ASN A 207 9.82 7.99 14.04
N GLY A 208 10.57 7.31 13.18
CA GLY A 208 11.64 6.41 13.58
C GLY A 208 11.17 5.04 14.11
N GLN A 209 9.87 4.84 14.27
CA GLN A 209 9.31 3.59 14.77
C GLN A 209 8.91 2.67 13.61
N TYR A 210 9.31 1.42 13.68
CA TYR A 210 8.95 0.42 12.68
C TYR A 210 7.45 0.12 12.71
N VAL A 211 6.80 0.25 11.56
CA VAL A 211 5.36 -0.03 11.39
C VAL A 211 5.14 -1.44 10.85
N GLY A 212 5.86 -1.81 9.79
CA GLY A 212 5.67 -3.09 9.14
C GLY A 212 6.25 -3.13 7.73
N PHE A 213 5.79 -4.10 6.93
CA PHE A 213 6.21 -4.26 5.54
C PHE A 213 5.07 -4.78 4.67
N SER A 214 5.25 -4.64 3.35
CA SER A 214 4.34 -5.21 2.36
C SER A 214 5.09 -5.75 1.16
N LYS A 215 4.59 -6.84 0.61
CA LYS A 215 4.80 -7.35 -0.75
C LYS A 215 3.52 -7.17 -1.55
N ASN A 216 3.51 -7.61 -2.82
CA ASN A 216 2.38 -7.45 -3.72
C ASN A 216 2.29 -6.03 -4.28
N SER A 217 3.08 -5.82 -5.33
CA SER A 217 3.35 -4.50 -5.91
C SER A 217 2.13 -3.75 -6.42
N ARG A 218 1.09 -4.47 -6.85
CA ARG A 218 -0.04 -3.90 -7.60
C ARG A 218 -1.27 -3.59 -6.75
N ASN A 219 -1.30 -4.12 -5.53
CA ASN A 219 -2.40 -3.91 -4.60
C ASN A 219 -2.04 -2.86 -3.56
N THR A 220 -3.05 -2.12 -3.13
CA THR A 220 -2.92 -1.11 -2.09
C THR A 220 -2.45 -1.73 -0.76
N ALA A 221 -1.49 -1.08 -0.13
CA ALA A 221 -1.00 -1.42 1.19
C ALA A 221 -1.41 -0.33 2.19
N ASN A 222 -2.37 -0.63 3.05
CA ASN A 222 -2.85 0.25 4.10
C ASN A 222 -2.25 -0.15 5.46
N PHE A 223 -1.84 0.85 6.24
CA PHE A 223 -1.33 0.65 7.60
C PHE A 223 -1.99 1.65 8.55
N ASN A 224 -2.48 1.19 9.69
CA ASN A 224 -2.90 2.09 10.75
C ASN A 224 -1.66 2.69 11.42
N ILE A 225 -1.49 3.99 11.28
CA ILE A 225 -0.35 4.71 11.83
C ILE A 225 -0.68 5.51 13.08
N THR A 226 -1.92 5.47 13.54
CA THR A 226 -2.39 6.22 14.73
C THR A 226 -1.47 6.09 15.94
N PRO A 227 -0.97 4.88 16.30
CA PRO A 227 -0.13 4.70 17.47
C PRO A 227 1.25 5.37 17.37
N TYR A 228 1.69 5.68 16.16
CA TYR A 228 3.03 6.21 15.87
C TYR A 228 3.04 7.72 15.67
N LEU A 229 1.86 8.36 15.63
CA LEU A 229 1.73 9.79 15.35
C LEU A 229 2.06 10.65 16.57
N GLN A 230 2.60 11.82 16.30
CA GLN A 230 2.83 12.88 17.26
C GLN A 230 2.16 14.18 16.81
N LYS A 231 1.97 15.13 17.72
CA LYS A 231 1.44 16.46 17.38
C LYS A 231 2.43 17.23 16.53
N GLY A 232 1.91 17.92 15.50
CA GLY A 232 2.69 18.71 14.57
C GLY A 232 3.36 17.83 13.51
N LYS A 233 4.63 18.05 13.30
CA LYS A 233 5.42 17.41 12.25
C LYS A 233 5.65 15.94 12.53
N ASN A 234 5.35 15.09 11.56
CA ASN A 234 5.64 13.67 11.53
C ASN A 234 6.55 13.35 10.34
N THR A 235 7.26 12.24 10.41
CA THR A 235 8.14 11.76 9.35
C THR A 235 7.75 10.35 8.95
N VAL A 236 7.53 10.13 7.65
CA VAL A 236 7.43 8.80 7.05
C VAL A 236 8.74 8.43 6.39
N ALA A 237 9.18 7.20 6.59
CA ALA A 237 10.32 6.60 5.92
C ALA A 237 9.90 5.26 5.29
N ALA A 238 10.29 5.05 4.03
CA ALA A 238 10.06 3.81 3.32
C ALA A 238 11.36 3.32 2.67
N GLU A 239 11.69 2.04 2.87
CA GLU A 239 12.82 1.38 2.24
C GLU A 239 12.30 0.38 1.22
N VAL A 240 12.45 0.70 -0.06
CA VAL A 240 11.86 -0.05 -1.18
C VAL A 240 12.94 -0.89 -1.86
N TYR A 241 12.68 -2.19 -1.99
CA TYR A 241 13.55 -3.13 -2.68
C TYR A 241 13.03 -3.38 -4.09
N ARG A 242 13.90 -3.28 -5.08
CA ARG A 242 13.58 -3.53 -6.48
C ARG A 242 12.97 -4.90 -6.71
N SER A 243 13.48 -5.91 -6.00
CA SER A 243 13.01 -7.28 -6.15
C SER A 243 12.83 -7.94 -4.79
N SER A 244 11.90 -8.85 -4.73
CA SER A 244 11.63 -9.71 -3.58
C SER A 244 11.31 -11.13 -4.06
N ASP A 245 11.10 -12.05 -3.14
CA ASP A 245 10.56 -13.38 -3.47
C ASP A 245 9.23 -13.27 -4.24
N GLY A 246 8.39 -12.25 -3.96
CA GLY A 246 7.18 -11.95 -4.72
C GLY A 246 7.44 -11.65 -6.19
N SER A 247 8.62 -11.15 -6.54
CA SER A 247 8.99 -10.87 -7.93
C SER A 247 8.98 -12.12 -8.82
N PHE A 248 9.17 -13.30 -8.26
CA PHE A 248 9.07 -14.55 -9.02
C PHE A 248 7.66 -14.82 -9.55
N LEU A 249 6.65 -14.37 -8.83
CA LEU A 249 5.25 -14.47 -9.24
C LEU A 249 4.81 -13.25 -10.06
N GLU A 250 5.33 -12.07 -9.76
CA GLU A 250 4.95 -10.81 -10.38
C GLU A 250 5.73 -10.49 -11.66
N ALA A 251 6.85 -11.19 -11.88
CA ALA A 251 7.71 -11.01 -13.04
C ALA A 251 7.12 -11.65 -14.30
N GLN A 252 5.95 -11.18 -14.70
CA GLN A 252 5.31 -11.55 -15.96
C GLN A 252 5.90 -10.73 -17.11
N ASP A 253 5.38 -10.87 -18.32
CA ASP A 253 5.85 -10.14 -19.50
C ASP A 253 5.50 -8.64 -19.42
N MET A 254 6.27 -7.89 -18.64
CA MET A 254 6.05 -6.47 -18.36
C MET A 254 7.34 -5.76 -17.93
N PHE A 255 7.35 -4.45 -17.91
CA PHE A 255 8.44 -3.66 -17.34
C PHE A 255 8.60 -3.91 -15.85
N ARG A 256 9.85 -3.96 -15.37
CA ARG A 256 10.24 -4.03 -13.97
C ARG A 256 10.79 -2.67 -13.56
N LEU A 257 9.90 -1.84 -13.08
CA LEU A 257 10.17 -0.45 -12.77
C LEU A 257 9.91 -0.20 -11.29
N PRO A 258 10.96 -0.33 -10.46
CA PRO A 258 10.83 -0.22 -9.02
C PRO A 258 10.55 1.20 -8.57
N GLY A 259 9.93 1.31 -7.41
CA GLY A 259 9.62 2.59 -6.78
C GLY A 259 8.22 2.63 -6.20
N ILE A 260 7.88 3.77 -5.64
CA ILE A 260 6.51 4.10 -5.23
C ILE A 260 5.82 4.68 -6.46
N PHE A 261 5.19 3.82 -7.26
CA PHE A 261 4.72 4.17 -8.60
C PHE A 261 3.25 4.58 -8.67
N ARG A 262 2.55 4.57 -7.53
CA ARG A 262 1.20 5.11 -7.38
C ARG A 262 1.13 6.03 -6.16
N THR A 263 -0.01 6.69 -6.00
CA THR A 263 -0.30 7.64 -4.92
C THR A 263 0.03 7.08 -3.53
N VAL A 264 0.59 7.94 -2.70
CA VAL A 264 0.65 7.76 -1.26
C VAL A 264 -0.29 8.77 -0.62
N ALA A 265 -1.18 8.30 0.24
CA ALA A 265 -2.15 9.15 0.89
C ALA A 265 -2.34 8.80 2.37
N LEU A 266 -2.80 9.78 3.12
CA LEU A 266 -3.36 9.59 4.45
C LEU A 266 -4.88 9.62 4.35
N TYR A 267 -5.55 8.80 5.13
CA TYR A 267 -6.98 8.94 5.36
C TYR A 267 -7.33 8.69 6.81
N SER A 268 -8.41 9.31 7.29
CA SER A 268 -8.85 9.11 8.66
C SER A 268 -10.29 8.65 8.73
N VAL A 269 -10.54 7.74 9.68
CA VAL A 269 -11.88 7.19 9.95
C VAL A 269 -12.24 7.35 11.42
N PRO A 270 -13.54 7.40 11.79
CA PRO A 270 -13.92 7.28 13.19
C PRO A 270 -13.45 5.94 13.76
N LYS A 271 -13.32 5.82 15.07
CA LYS A 271 -12.98 4.55 15.72
C LYS A 271 -13.98 3.44 15.43
N VAL A 272 -15.24 3.79 15.22
CA VAL A 272 -16.27 2.90 14.71
C VAL A 272 -16.54 3.30 13.25
N HIS A 273 -16.24 2.41 12.34
CA HIS A 273 -16.32 2.71 10.89
C HIS A 273 -16.65 1.46 10.07
N PHE A 274 -17.11 1.67 8.87
CA PHE A 274 -17.15 0.61 7.86
C PHE A 274 -15.72 0.27 7.47
N ARG A 275 -15.37 -1.01 7.65
CA ARG A 275 -14.07 -1.54 7.22
C ARG A 275 -14.14 -2.02 5.77
N ASP A 276 -15.25 -2.68 5.42
CA ASP A 276 -15.43 -3.21 4.07
C ASP A 276 -16.89 -3.14 3.64
N LEU A 277 -17.10 -3.04 2.33
CA LEU A 277 -18.39 -3.00 1.69
C LEU A 277 -18.37 -3.82 0.41
N VAL A 278 -19.23 -4.82 0.33
CA VAL A 278 -19.38 -5.65 -0.87
C VAL A 278 -20.82 -5.48 -1.37
N ALA A 279 -20.98 -4.90 -2.55
CA ALA A 279 -22.26 -4.72 -3.21
C ALA A 279 -22.36 -5.70 -4.38
N THR A 280 -23.31 -6.62 -4.31
CA THR A 280 -23.55 -7.65 -5.32
C THR A 280 -24.90 -7.39 -5.99
N PRO A 281 -24.92 -6.80 -7.19
CA PRO A 281 -26.14 -6.69 -7.98
C PRO A 281 -26.45 -8.02 -8.66
N ASP A 282 -27.74 -8.32 -8.82
CA ASP A 282 -28.20 -9.48 -9.56
C ASP A 282 -29.55 -9.16 -10.25
N LEU A 283 -29.88 -9.93 -11.27
CA LEU A 283 -31.14 -9.84 -11.98
C LEU A 283 -31.90 -11.15 -11.82
N ASP A 284 -33.22 -11.08 -11.88
CA ASP A 284 -34.08 -12.25 -11.93
C ASP A 284 -33.88 -13.05 -13.23
N ALA A 285 -34.43 -14.26 -13.31
CA ALA A 285 -34.30 -15.13 -14.48
C ALA A 285 -34.88 -14.53 -15.78
N THR A 286 -35.72 -13.50 -15.68
CA THR A 286 -36.30 -12.79 -16.81
C THR A 286 -35.59 -11.50 -17.17
N TYR A 287 -34.52 -11.15 -16.42
CA TYR A 287 -33.80 -9.87 -16.56
C TYR A 287 -34.68 -8.63 -16.43
N THR A 288 -35.78 -8.73 -15.66
CA THR A 288 -36.78 -7.67 -15.51
C THR A 288 -36.62 -6.97 -14.17
N ASP A 289 -36.44 -7.73 -13.10
CA ASP A 289 -36.32 -7.20 -11.75
C ASP A 289 -34.86 -7.34 -11.26
N GLY A 290 -34.38 -6.28 -10.62
CA GLY A 290 -33.03 -6.23 -10.04
C GLY A 290 -33.04 -6.40 -8.53
N SER A 291 -32.04 -7.11 -8.02
CA SER A 291 -31.73 -7.19 -6.59
C SER A 291 -30.33 -6.64 -6.31
N LEU A 292 -30.15 -6.05 -5.14
CA LEU A 292 -28.85 -5.58 -4.65
C LEU A 292 -28.64 -6.10 -3.24
N THR A 293 -27.65 -6.97 -3.09
CA THR A 293 -27.19 -7.42 -1.77
C THR A 293 -25.97 -6.60 -1.36
N VAL A 294 -26.03 -5.97 -0.18
CA VAL A 294 -24.91 -5.21 0.38
C VAL A 294 -24.47 -5.87 1.69
N ASN A 295 -23.23 -6.35 1.70
CA ASN A 295 -22.55 -6.82 2.90
C ASN A 295 -21.61 -5.71 3.39
N ALA A 296 -21.77 -5.32 4.66
CA ALA A 296 -20.97 -4.29 5.29
C ALA A 296 -20.27 -4.85 6.52
N GLU A 297 -18.94 -4.71 6.57
CA GLU A 297 -18.16 -5.01 7.76
C GLU A 297 -17.95 -3.73 8.57
N ILE A 298 -18.36 -3.74 9.84
CA ILE A 298 -18.16 -2.63 10.77
C ILE A 298 -17.05 -3.01 11.75
N ARG A 299 -16.03 -2.15 11.84
CA ARG A 299 -14.94 -2.30 12.82
C ARG A 299 -15.14 -1.33 13.97
N ASN A 300 -14.93 -1.83 15.18
CA ASN A 300 -14.89 -1.02 16.38
C ASN A 300 -13.48 -1.03 17.00
N LEU A 301 -12.77 0.08 16.89
CA LEU A 301 -11.46 0.30 17.51
C LEU A 301 -11.60 1.09 18.84
N ASP A 302 -12.82 1.38 19.28
CA ASP A 302 -13.05 1.92 20.62
C ASP A 302 -13.04 0.80 21.65
N LYS A 303 -12.59 1.10 22.87
CA LYS A 303 -12.61 0.16 24.00
C LYS A 303 -14.01 -0.13 24.53
N LYS A 304 -15.03 0.59 24.05
CA LYS A 304 -16.41 0.46 24.49
C LYS A 304 -17.24 -0.32 23.48
N ALA A 305 -18.10 -1.20 24.00
CA ALA A 305 -19.09 -1.86 23.15
C ALA A 305 -20.02 -0.83 22.49
N ILE A 306 -20.32 -1.05 21.22
CA ILE A 306 -21.28 -0.22 20.49
C ILE A 306 -22.68 -0.61 20.93
N LYS A 307 -23.47 0.38 21.36
CA LYS A 307 -24.90 0.23 21.62
C LYS A 307 -25.63 1.33 20.83
N ASP A 308 -26.75 0.96 20.22
CA ASP A 308 -27.71 1.89 19.60
C ASP A 308 -27.16 2.73 18.42
N TYR A 309 -26.28 2.19 17.63
CA TYR A 309 -25.94 2.79 16.33
C TYR A 309 -27.11 2.64 15.34
N LYS A 310 -27.59 3.76 14.78
CA LYS A 310 -28.63 3.81 13.76
C LYS A 310 -28.04 4.25 12.43
#